data_364c93ddba57a3fb07ba105fcaf547d9
#
_entry.id   364c93ddba57a3fb07ba105fcaf547d9
#
_cell.length_a   1.000
_cell.length_b   1.000
_cell.length_c   1.000
_cell.angle_alpha   90.00
_cell.angle_beta   90.00
_cell.angle_gamma   90.00
#
_symmetry.space_group_name_H-M   'P 1'
#
loop_
_entity.id
_entity.type
_entity.pdbx_description
1 polymer ?
#
loop_
_entity_poly.entity_id
_entity_poly.type
_entity_poly.pdbx_seq_one_letter_code
_entity_poly.pdbx_strand_id
1 'polypeptide(L)'
;MNKRWTEHFKADLPTFYDATRKFYAKELKPAEYKGISGGFGCYGERGGETTMIRLRFTGGILEREDLIQLREAIKKYNLKFVHFTTCQSVQFHHLKENQILGLMKDCYEQGILTRGAGSDFPRNITAPALRGVDPLEYFDITELVKEAADYLLSFIGVVELPRKLKVSFNNTGTNAPHTTVRDLGFVGRPDGLFDVYAAGGLGPNPRLGVLIESGVCRERVLYYIHAMYMLFSETGDYKNRARNRTRYFQTTLGADEFRKLFHTYLEKASSLDLTVKSKEKEVEKNGCSGDIIHPCVHRQKQEGLYYVEYHPQGGTPTIDEFTELISAIIDINGAQLRLGAEETAYVTNLTAREAETIAGIIENHTARTSFEKSVSCVGCTICQIGLRDSAGLLRDILLAVEPYHFAEGVLPRLYISGCPNSCGTHELASMGFMGGAKRVNGETVPAFVLFTGGSEDLGKEKLGKERGVLSAIDIPQFIVDLGKSIEATKSTFAAWQVEHADEFQQLIDKYV
;
A
#
# COMPACT_ATOMS: atom_id res chain seq x y z
N MET A 1 -9.31 17.36 4.74
CA MET A 1 -8.87 17.94 3.42
C MET A 1 -7.65 18.83 3.57
N ASN A 2 -6.70 18.75 2.63
CA ASN A 2 -5.39 19.42 2.70
C ASN A 2 -5.35 20.74 1.89
N LYS A 3 -6.33 21.64 2.07
CA LYS A 3 -6.46 22.90 1.30
C LYS A 3 -5.20 23.75 1.31
N ARG A 4 -4.48 23.83 2.45
CA ARG A 4 -3.21 24.54 2.58
C ARG A 4 -2.19 24.05 1.54
N TRP A 5 -2.05 22.74 1.39
CA TRP A 5 -1.05 22.17 0.49
C TRP A 5 -1.49 22.19 -0.97
N THR A 6 -2.78 21.98 -1.27
CA THR A 6 -3.27 22.12 -2.65
C THR A 6 -3.14 23.56 -3.14
N GLU A 7 -3.40 24.55 -2.30
CA GLU A 7 -3.17 25.97 -2.66
C GLU A 7 -1.67 26.26 -2.86
N HIS A 8 -0.80 25.73 -1.97
CA HIS A 8 0.66 25.88 -2.11
C HIS A 8 1.18 25.33 -3.44
N PHE A 9 0.71 24.16 -3.87
CA PHE A 9 1.17 23.51 -5.12
C PHE A 9 0.38 23.92 -6.37
N LYS A 10 -0.59 24.81 -6.27
CA LYS A 10 -1.45 25.22 -7.38
C LYS A 10 -0.67 25.90 -8.52
N ALA A 11 0.40 26.60 -8.19
CA ALA A 11 1.29 27.23 -9.17
C ALA A 11 1.97 26.24 -10.13
N ASP A 12 2.07 24.95 -9.74
CA ASP A 12 2.66 23.89 -10.58
C ASP A 12 1.71 23.36 -11.66
N LEU A 13 0.39 23.57 -11.52
CA LEU A 13 -0.65 22.97 -12.38
C LEU A 13 -0.52 23.32 -13.87
N PRO A 14 -0.13 24.56 -14.29
CA PRO A 14 0.04 24.85 -15.72
C PRO A 14 1.01 23.90 -16.41
N THR A 15 2.11 23.51 -15.73
CA THR A 15 3.09 22.55 -16.27
C THR A 15 2.46 21.16 -16.47
N PHE A 16 1.62 20.72 -15.54
CA PHE A 16 0.89 19.47 -15.65
C PHE A 16 -0.12 19.50 -16.83
N TYR A 17 -0.87 20.59 -16.96
CA TYR A 17 -1.88 20.72 -18.01
C TYR A 17 -1.26 20.74 -19.41
N ASP A 18 -0.18 21.50 -19.59
CA ASP A 18 0.56 21.54 -20.87
C ASP A 18 1.10 20.15 -21.24
N ALA A 19 1.80 19.51 -20.31
CA ALA A 19 2.34 18.17 -20.52
C ALA A 19 1.25 17.13 -20.84
N THR A 20 0.10 17.22 -20.17
CA THR A 20 -1.01 16.29 -20.39
C THR A 20 -1.62 16.47 -21.79
N ARG A 21 -1.85 17.71 -22.24
CA ARG A 21 -2.34 17.98 -23.60
C ARG A 21 -1.36 17.46 -24.66
N LYS A 22 -0.07 17.74 -24.50
CA LYS A 22 0.99 17.24 -25.41
C LYS A 22 1.07 15.70 -25.43
N PHE A 23 0.84 15.04 -24.30
CA PHE A 23 0.79 13.59 -24.24
C PHE A 23 -0.38 13.02 -25.09
N TYR A 24 -1.58 13.56 -24.92
CA TYR A 24 -2.74 13.13 -25.70
C TYR A 24 -2.65 13.52 -27.19
N ALA A 25 -2.01 14.64 -27.49
CA ALA A 25 -1.67 15.03 -28.88
C ALA A 25 -0.55 14.17 -29.50
N LYS A 26 0.05 13.21 -28.72
CA LYS A 26 1.20 12.39 -29.14
C LYS A 26 2.49 13.18 -29.38
N GLU A 27 2.59 14.39 -28.87
CA GLU A 27 3.79 15.25 -28.94
C GLU A 27 4.83 14.88 -27.86
N LEU A 28 4.40 14.28 -26.74
CA LEU A 28 5.27 13.73 -25.69
C LEU A 28 5.23 12.21 -25.68
N LYS A 29 6.39 11.58 -25.62
CA LYS A 29 6.50 10.13 -25.39
C LYS A 29 6.06 9.77 -23.95
N PRO A 30 5.56 8.55 -23.71
CA PRO A 30 5.12 8.12 -22.38
C PRO A 30 6.18 8.29 -21.28
N ALA A 31 7.47 8.12 -21.60
CA ALA A 31 8.57 8.29 -20.64
C ALA A 31 8.80 9.77 -20.27
N GLU A 32 8.69 10.68 -21.23
CA GLU A 32 8.82 12.12 -21.02
C GLU A 32 7.62 12.64 -20.21
N TYR A 33 6.42 12.25 -20.59
CA TYR A 33 5.20 12.57 -19.83
C TYR A 33 5.30 12.09 -18.39
N LYS A 34 5.76 10.84 -18.15
CA LYS A 34 5.97 10.28 -16.83
C LYS A 34 6.94 11.11 -15.97
N GLY A 35 7.96 11.70 -16.59
CA GLY A 35 8.93 12.58 -15.91
C GLY A 35 8.26 13.79 -15.27
N ILE A 36 7.27 14.37 -15.96
CA ILE A 36 6.53 15.56 -15.52
C ILE A 36 5.32 15.16 -14.67
N SER A 37 4.41 14.36 -15.23
CA SER A 37 3.12 14.03 -14.62
C SER A 37 3.23 13.18 -13.36
N GLY A 38 4.29 12.38 -13.25
CA GLY A 38 4.49 11.48 -12.11
C GLY A 38 4.57 12.21 -10.77
N GLY A 39 5.13 13.42 -10.74
CA GLY A 39 5.15 14.28 -9.56
C GLY A 39 3.77 14.76 -9.09
N PHE A 40 2.79 14.76 -10.00
CA PHE A 40 1.38 15.06 -9.75
C PHE A 40 0.55 13.80 -9.46
N GLY A 41 1.19 12.65 -9.31
CA GLY A 41 0.48 11.38 -9.08
C GLY A 41 -0.21 10.82 -10.32
N CYS A 42 0.07 11.36 -11.51
CA CYS A 42 -0.53 10.93 -12.77
C CYS A 42 0.48 10.19 -13.63
N TYR A 43 0.02 9.14 -14.32
CA TYR A 43 0.83 8.36 -15.25
C TYR A 43 0.00 7.98 -16.48
N GLY A 44 0.64 7.95 -17.65
CA GLY A 44 0.07 7.28 -18.80
C GLY A 44 -0.04 5.78 -18.54
N GLU A 45 -1.06 5.16 -19.06
CA GLU A 45 -1.27 3.71 -18.98
C GLU A 45 -0.68 2.98 -20.19
N ARG A 46 -0.69 1.66 -20.16
CA ARG A 46 -0.22 0.83 -21.27
C ARG A 46 -1.00 1.19 -22.56
N GLY A 47 -0.28 1.30 -23.66
CA GLY A 47 -0.85 1.78 -24.92
C GLY A 47 -0.84 3.29 -25.11
N GLY A 48 -0.75 4.10 -24.04
CA GLY A 48 -0.66 5.56 -24.11
C GLY A 48 -1.95 6.28 -24.55
N GLU A 49 -3.10 5.61 -24.44
CA GLU A 49 -4.41 6.15 -24.80
C GLU A 49 -5.21 6.69 -23.62
N THR A 50 -4.78 6.34 -22.41
CA THR A 50 -5.41 6.71 -21.16
C THR A 50 -4.35 7.03 -20.11
N THR A 51 -4.82 7.66 -19.03
CA THR A 51 -4.00 7.98 -17.85
C THR A 51 -4.67 7.48 -16.59
N MET A 52 -3.89 7.41 -15.52
CA MET A 52 -4.37 7.19 -14.15
C MET A 52 -4.03 8.39 -13.27
N ILE A 53 -4.81 8.58 -12.22
CA ILE A 53 -4.51 9.50 -11.12
C ILE A 53 -4.45 8.75 -9.80
N ARG A 54 -3.52 9.16 -8.92
CA ARG A 54 -3.41 8.66 -7.54
C ARG A 54 -3.70 9.79 -6.58
N LEU A 55 -4.74 9.62 -5.81
CA LEU A 55 -5.16 10.53 -4.76
C LEU A 55 -4.49 10.14 -3.45
N ARG A 56 -3.89 11.13 -2.77
CA ARG A 56 -3.10 10.93 -1.55
C ARG A 56 -3.93 11.31 -0.33
N PHE A 57 -4.27 10.33 0.48
CA PHE A 57 -4.92 10.51 1.77
C PHE A 57 -3.93 10.15 2.88
N THR A 58 -3.66 11.04 3.80
CA THR A 58 -2.63 10.85 4.82
C THR A 58 -2.90 9.62 5.68
N GLY A 59 -2.00 8.64 5.61
CA GLY A 59 -2.17 7.36 6.28
C GLY A 59 -3.47 6.63 5.93
N GLY A 60 -4.05 6.92 4.75
CA GLY A 60 -5.23 6.23 4.22
C GLY A 60 -6.58 6.64 4.83
N ILE A 61 -6.68 7.71 5.64
CA ILE A 61 -7.96 8.16 6.20
C ILE A 61 -8.66 9.09 5.22
N LEU A 62 -9.90 8.74 4.86
CA LEU A 62 -10.83 9.55 4.08
C LEU A 62 -11.97 10.00 5.01
N GLU A 63 -12.06 11.30 5.18
CA GLU A 63 -13.12 11.95 5.94
C GLU A 63 -14.37 12.11 5.07
N ARG A 64 -15.49 12.45 5.70
CA ARG A 64 -16.78 12.64 5.02
C ARG A 64 -16.70 13.55 3.80
N GLU A 65 -15.98 14.66 3.91
CA GLU A 65 -15.78 15.62 2.83
C GLU A 65 -15.00 15.04 1.65
N ASP A 66 -13.98 14.21 1.93
CA ASP A 66 -13.22 13.51 0.87
C ASP A 66 -14.15 12.56 0.11
N LEU A 67 -15.01 11.82 0.81
CA LEU A 67 -15.95 10.87 0.21
C LEU A 67 -17.00 11.57 -0.66
N ILE A 68 -17.52 12.73 -0.21
CA ILE A 68 -18.42 13.57 -1.02
C ILE A 68 -17.75 13.96 -2.32
N GLN A 69 -16.51 14.43 -2.28
CA GLN A 69 -15.76 14.84 -3.46
C GLN A 69 -15.48 13.66 -4.40
N LEU A 70 -15.16 12.48 -3.87
CA LEU A 70 -14.98 11.28 -4.69
C LEU A 70 -16.29 10.88 -5.40
N ARG A 71 -17.42 10.89 -4.71
CA ARG A 71 -18.72 10.59 -5.29
C ARG A 71 -19.10 11.57 -6.40
N GLU A 72 -18.93 12.87 -6.16
CA GLU A 72 -19.16 13.89 -7.17
C GLU A 72 -18.25 13.74 -8.40
N ALA A 73 -16.96 13.43 -8.18
CA ALA A 73 -16.00 13.21 -9.26
C ALA A 73 -16.36 11.98 -10.09
N ILE A 74 -16.74 10.86 -9.47
CA ILE A 74 -17.19 9.64 -10.16
C ILE A 74 -18.35 9.97 -11.07
N LYS A 75 -19.36 10.67 -10.59
CA LYS A 75 -20.54 11.07 -11.36
C LYS A 75 -20.19 12.06 -12.47
N LYS A 76 -19.47 13.16 -12.15
CA LYS A 76 -19.14 14.25 -13.07
C LYS A 76 -18.30 13.79 -14.24
N TYR A 77 -17.31 12.95 -13.97
CA TYR A 77 -16.35 12.48 -14.98
C TYR A 77 -16.66 11.07 -15.50
N ASN A 78 -17.77 10.45 -15.07
CA ASN A 78 -18.17 9.10 -15.47
C ASN A 78 -17.00 8.11 -15.32
N LEU A 79 -16.35 8.13 -14.12
CA LEU A 79 -15.22 7.26 -13.82
C LEU A 79 -15.67 5.80 -13.78
N LYS A 80 -14.83 4.87 -14.26
CA LYS A 80 -15.21 3.46 -14.46
C LYS A 80 -14.36 2.47 -13.71
N PHE A 81 -13.21 2.89 -13.18
CA PHE A 81 -12.28 1.97 -12.53
C PHE A 81 -11.64 2.66 -11.32
N VAL A 82 -11.75 2.03 -10.17
CA VAL A 82 -11.13 2.46 -8.90
C VAL A 82 -10.26 1.34 -8.35
N HIS A 83 -9.13 1.69 -7.72
CA HIS A 83 -8.24 0.73 -7.08
C HIS A 83 -7.67 1.29 -5.78
N PHE A 84 -7.69 0.48 -4.71
CA PHE A 84 -7.04 0.74 -3.44
C PHE A 84 -5.60 0.22 -3.48
N THR A 85 -4.65 1.04 -3.12
CA THR A 85 -3.25 0.68 -3.27
C THR A 85 -2.60 0.26 -1.96
N THR A 86 -1.56 -0.56 -2.04
CA THR A 86 -0.68 -0.91 -0.90
C THR A 86 0.06 0.29 -0.27
N CYS A 87 -0.14 1.50 -0.80
CA CYS A 87 0.34 2.77 -0.21
C CYS A 87 -0.82 3.61 0.35
N GLN A 88 -1.94 2.99 0.66
CA GLN A 88 -3.12 3.61 1.27
C GLN A 88 -3.61 4.84 0.48
N SER A 89 -3.79 4.66 -0.83
CA SER A 89 -4.21 5.69 -1.77
C SER A 89 -5.32 5.15 -2.66
N VAL A 90 -6.19 6.03 -3.15
CA VAL A 90 -7.18 5.71 -4.18
C VAL A 90 -6.59 6.03 -5.56
N GLN A 91 -6.77 5.14 -6.51
CA GLN A 91 -6.45 5.39 -7.92
C GLN A 91 -7.72 5.31 -8.76
N PHE A 92 -7.84 6.25 -9.72
CA PHE A 92 -8.77 6.11 -10.83
C PHE A 92 -7.98 5.86 -12.11
N HIS A 93 -8.48 4.94 -12.92
CA HIS A 93 -7.83 4.46 -14.12
C HIS A 93 -8.66 4.72 -15.38
N HIS A 94 -8.05 4.52 -16.55
CA HIS A 94 -8.66 4.65 -17.88
C HIS A 94 -9.21 6.06 -18.18
N LEU A 95 -8.57 7.08 -17.59
CA LEU A 95 -8.99 8.47 -17.75
C LEU A 95 -8.62 8.98 -19.16
N LYS A 96 -9.52 9.71 -19.81
CA LYS A 96 -9.29 10.47 -21.02
C LYS A 96 -8.83 11.89 -20.68
N GLU A 97 -8.34 12.65 -21.69
CA GLU A 97 -7.76 13.98 -21.50
C GLU A 97 -8.66 14.93 -20.70
N ASN A 98 -9.91 15.10 -21.11
CA ASN A 98 -10.85 15.99 -20.42
C ASN A 98 -11.16 15.55 -18.99
N GLN A 99 -11.20 14.22 -18.75
CA GLN A 99 -11.44 13.67 -17.41
C GLN A 99 -10.26 13.97 -16.48
N ILE A 100 -9.01 13.68 -16.91
CA ILE A 100 -7.84 13.88 -16.05
C ILE A 100 -7.56 15.37 -15.80
N LEU A 101 -7.73 16.26 -16.79
CA LEU A 101 -7.57 17.70 -16.63
C LEU A 101 -8.60 18.28 -15.66
N GLY A 102 -9.88 17.89 -15.83
CA GLY A 102 -10.96 18.34 -14.97
C GLY A 102 -10.83 17.79 -13.55
N LEU A 103 -10.56 16.49 -13.40
CA LEU A 103 -10.39 15.85 -12.08
C LEU A 103 -9.21 16.42 -11.31
N MET A 104 -8.06 16.70 -11.98
CA MET A 104 -6.92 17.35 -11.36
C MET A 104 -7.29 18.74 -10.83
N LYS A 105 -8.02 19.53 -11.62
CA LYS A 105 -8.51 20.84 -11.20
C LYS A 105 -9.40 20.73 -9.94
N ASP A 106 -10.40 19.86 -9.98
CA ASP A 106 -11.34 19.69 -8.87
C ASP A 106 -10.61 19.20 -7.59
N CYS A 107 -9.66 18.29 -7.71
CA CYS A 107 -8.84 17.83 -6.58
C CYS A 107 -8.14 19.00 -5.88
N TYR A 108 -7.52 19.91 -6.64
CA TYR A 108 -6.83 21.07 -6.04
C TYR A 108 -7.81 22.09 -5.44
N GLU A 109 -8.94 22.31 -6.07
CA GLU A 109 -9.97 23.23 -5.55
C GLU A 109 -10.61 22.69 -4.26
N GLN A 110 -10.75 21.37 -4.16
CA GLN A 110 -11.39 20.71 -3.01
C GLN A 110 -10.42 20.28 -1.89
N GLY A 111 -9.11 20.37 -2.12
CA GLY A 111 -8.12 20.02 -1.10
C GLY A 111 -7.70 18.55 -1.11
N ILE A 112 -7.93 17.81 -2.20
CA ILE A 112 -7.44 16.44 -2.37
C ILE A 112 -6.03 16.47 -2.98
N LEU A 113 -5.06 15.92 -2.27
CA LEU A 113 -3.67 15.92 -2.69
C LEU A 113 -3.38 14.86 -3.74
N THR A 114 -2.64 15.26 -4.76
CA THR A 114 -2.03 14.37 -5.76
C THR A 114 -0.51 14.54 -5.81
N ARG A 115 -0.01 15.74 -5.42
CA ARG A 115 1.41 16.10 -5.43
C ARG A 115 2.22 15.15 -4.54
N GLY A 116 3.34 14.64 -5.07
CA GLY A 116 4.17 13.64 -4.38
C GLY A 116 3.58 12.22 -4.32
N ALA A 117 2.39 11.98 -4.87
CA ALA A 117 1.83 10.62 -4.93
C ALA A 117 2.58 9.71 -5.93
N GLY A 118 3.45 10.28 -6.76
CA GLY A 118 4.29 9.55 -7.72
C GLY A 118 5.71 10.09 -7.77
N SER A 119 6.51 9.62 -8.74
CA SER A 119 7.91 10.03 -9.03
C SER A 119 8.86 10.00 -7.83
N ASP A 120 9.86 10.87 -7.80
CA ASP A 120 10.99 10.86 -6.85
C ASP A 120 10.75 11.88 -5.72
N PHE A 121 9.64 11.70 -5.02
CA PHE A 121 9.18 12.54 -3.93
C PHE A 121 8.95 11.73 -2.66
N PRO A 122 8.82 12.37 -1.49
CA PRO A 122 8.28 11.74 -0.31
C PRO A 122 6.84 11.28 -0.58
N ARG A 123 6.62 9.98 -0.39
CA ARG A 123 5.34 9.35 -0.69
C ARG A 123 4.34 9.52 0.44
N ASN A 124 3.10 9.08 0.21
CA ASN A 124 2.14 8.98 1.29
C ASN A 124 2.74 8.19 2.44
N ILE A 125 2.58 8.68 3.68
CA ILE A 125 2.94 7.91 4.87
C ILE A 125 1.96 6.75 5.00
N THR A 126 2.49 5.56 5.27
CA THR A 126 1.68 4.40 5.61
C THR A 126 1.66 4.18 7.12
N ALA A 127 0.50 3.80 7.65
CA ALA A 127 0.30 3.52 9.07
C ALA A 127 -0.85 2.52 9.24
N PRO A 128 -1.02 1.83 10.38
CA PRO A 128 -2.19 1.00 10.63
C PRO A 128 -3.49 1.76 10.37
N ALA A 129 -4.38 1.18 9.57
CA ALA A 129 -5.63 1.83 9.19
C ALA A 129 -6.53 2.10 10.40
N LEU A 130 -6.49 1.20 11.38
CA LEU A 130 -7.32 1.25 12.59
C LEU A 130 -6.70 2.05 13.75
N ARG A 131 -5.56 2.76 13.53
CA ARG A 131 -4.97 3.62 14.57
C ARG A 131 -6.00 4.58 15.16
N GLY A 132 -5.97 4.76 16.47
CA GLY A 132 -6.94 5.56 17.21
C GLY A 132 -8.26 4.85 17.53
N VAL A 133 -8.50 3.65 16.92
CA VAL A 133 -9.72 2.87 17.15
C VAL A 133 -9.48 1.37 17.40
N ASP A 134 -8.27 0.87 17.18
CA ASP A 134 -7.91 -0.54 17.36
C ASP A 134 -7.81 -0.88 18.86
N PRO A 135 -8.53 -1.89 19.36
CA PRO A 135 -8.37 -2.37 20.72
C PRO A 135 -6.97 -2.92 21.05
N LEU A 136 -6.20 -3.30 20.01
CA LEU A 136 -4.88 -3.91 20.14
C LEU A 136 -3.72 -2.92 19.94
N GLU A 137 -4.02 -1.64 19.67
CA GLU A 137 -2.94 -0.66 19.52
C GLU A 137 -2.29 -0.31 20.87
N TYR A 138 -1.00 -0.08 20.85
CA TYR A 138 -0.25 0.32 22.05
C TYR A 138 -0.55 1.77 22.45
N PHE A 139 -0.68 2.66 21.49
CA PHE A 139 -1.04 4.08 21.65
C PHE A 139 -1.47 4.68 20.31
N ASP A 140 -2.21 5.77 20.34
CA ASP A 140 -2.67 6.44 19.12
C ASP A 140 -1.55 7.27 18.47
N ILE A 141 -1.39 7.10 17.16
CA ILE A 141 -0.43 7.84 16.33
C ILE A 141 -1.11 8.70 15.25
N THR A 142 -2.42 8.87 15.31
CA THR A 142 -3.19 9.51 14.22
C THR A 142 -2.70 10.93 13.94
N GLU A 143 -2.59 11.77 14.96
CA GLU A 143 -2.16 13.15 14.78
C GLU A 143 -0.64 13.25 14.52
N LEU A 144 0.17 12.34 15.07
CA LEU A 144 1.60 12.23 14.75
C LEU A 144 1.82 11.95 13.26
N VAL A 145 1.07 11.02 12.68
CA VAL A 145 1.13 10.69 11.24
C VAL A 145 0.75 11.88 10.37
N LYS A 146 -0.25 12.68 10.78
CA LYS A 146 -0.63 13.91 10.07
C LYS A 146 0.49 14.95 10.11
N GLU A 147 1.08 15.21 11.29
CA GLU A 147 2.17 16.16 11.45
C GLU A 147 3.42 15.74 10.66
N ALA A 148 3.78 14.45 10.72
CA ALA A 148 4.88 13.90 9.94
C ALA A 148 4.63 14.00 8.42
N ALA A 149 3.39 13.82 7.96
CA ALA A 149 3.04 13.98 6.56
C ALA A 149 3.13 15.43 6.10
N ASP A 150 2.66 16.38 6.91
CA ASP A 150 2.79 17.82 6.65
C ASP A 150 4.25 18.25 6.57
N TYR A 151 5.08 17.71 7.46
CA TYR A 151 6.51 17.96 7.44
C TYR A 151 7.17 17.43 6.14
N LEU A 152 6.84 16.22 5.71
CA LEU A 152 7.34 15.67 4.44
C LEU A 152 6.85 16.45 3.21
N LEU A 153 5.63 16.98 3.24
CA LEU A 153 5.10 17.81 2.15
C LEU A 153 5.86 19.13 2.01
N SER A 154 6.37 19.70 3.09
CA SER A 154 7.15 20.96 3.07
C SER A 154 8.47 20.87 2.28
N PHE A 155 8.99 19.67 2.05
CA PHE A 155 10.19 19.48 1.24
C PHE A 155 9.94 19.47 -0.27
N ILE A 156 8.68 19.22 -0.70
CA ILE A 156 8.36 19.12 -2.12
C ILE A 156 8.56 20.47 -2.81
N GLY A 157 9.43 20.49 -3.83
CA GLY A 157 9.82 21.70 -4.53
C GLY A 157 10.97 22.48 -3.89
N VAL A 158 11.43 22.08 -2.70
CA VAL A 158 12.54 22.74 -1.98
C VAL A 158 13.82 21.91 -2.05
N VAL A 159 13.70 20.60 -1.84
CA VAL A 159 14.84 19.67 -1.85
C VAL A 159 14.53 18.51 -2.79
N GLU A 160 15.40 18.25 -3.75
CA GLU A 160 15.28 17.11 -4.64
C GLU A 160 15.75 15.82 -3.97
N LEU A 161 15.12 14.72 -4.36
CA LEU A 161 15.51 13.37 -3.95
C LEU A 161 15.99 12.56 -5.15
N PRO A 162 17.01 11.70 -5.00
CA PRO A 162 17.45 10.83 -6.09
C PRO A 162 16.38 9.80 -6.46
N ARG A 163 15.50 9.48 -5.52
CA ARG A 163 14.39 8.53 -5.68
C ARG A 163 13.29 8.78 -4.66
N LYS A 164 12.12 8.10 -4.82
CA LYS A 164 11.01 8.11 -3.84
C LYS A 164 11.50 7.73 -2.44
N LEU A 165 11.00 8.44 -1.44
CA LEU A 165 11.18 8.15 -0.01
C LEU A 165 9.84 7.67 0.57
N LYS A 166 9.83 6.51 1.22
CA LYS A 166 8.66 5.95 1.89
C LYS A 166 8.88 5.94 3.39
N VAL A 167 8.02 6.62 4.13
CA VAL A 167 7.98 6.64 5.59
C VAL A 167 6.77 5.86 6.06
N SER A 168 6.94 5.06 7.11
CA SER A 168 5.87 4.23 7.66
C SER A 168 5.90 4.24 9.18
N PHE A 169 4.72 4.12 9.77
CA PHE A 169 4.52 3.95 11.20
C PHE A 169 3.81 2.63 11.48
N ASN A 170 4.06 2.09 12.65
CA ASN A 170 3.30 0.98 13.23
C ASN A 170 3.12 1.22 14.73
N ASN A 171 1.96 0.91 15.27
CA ASN A 171 1.62 1.07 16.70
C ASN A 171 0.95 -0.17 17.29
N THR A 172 1.08 -1.32 16.62
CA THR A 172 0.48 -2.60 17.02
C THR A 172 1.50 -3.72 17.02
N GLY A 173 1.13 -4.89 17.53
CA GLY A 173 1.93 -6.11 17.47
C GLY A 173 2.03 -6.76 16.08
N THR A 174 1.30 -6.26 15.09
CA THR A 174 1.40 -6.70 13.68
C THR A 174 2.25 -5.73 12.86
N ASN A 175 2.62 -6.11 11.64
CA ASN A 175 3.41 -5.26 10.73
C ASN A 175 2.66 -4.99 9.41
N ALA A 176 1.34 -4.82 9.46
CA ALA A 176 0.50 -4.61 8.27
C ALA A 176 1.01 -3.49 7.32
N PRO A 177 1.56 -2.34 7.80
CA PRO A 177 2.17 -1.35 6.93
C PRO A 177 3.56 -1.74 6.40
N HIS A 178 4.10 -2.91 6.79
CA HIS A 178 5.46 -3.36 6.46
C HIS A 178 6.53 -2.34 6.86
N THR A 179 6.43 -1.80 8.06
CA THR A 179 7.21 -0.64 8.54
C THR A 179 8.71 -0.94 8.57
N THR A 180 9.10 -2.16 8.94
CA THR A 180 10.50 -2.60 9.02
C THR A 180 11.21 -2.77 7.66
N VAL A 181 10.48 -2.67 6.54
CA VAL A 181 11.04 -2.75 5.19
C VAL A 181 10.79 -1.48 4.36
N ARG A 182 10.66 -0.33 5.04
CA ARG A 182 10.53 0.97 4.36
C ARG A 182 11.86 1.73 4.36
N ASP A 183 11.90 2.84 3.62
CA ASP A 183 13.07 3.72 3.60
C ASP A 183 13.33 4.31 5.00
N LEU A 184 12.26 4.61 5.76
CA LEU A 184 12.27 4.95 7.18
C LEU A 184 11.00 4.39 7.83
N GLY A 185 11.14 3.69 8.95
CA GLY A 185 10.05 3.05 9.68
C GLY A 185 10.12 3.32 11.18
N PHE A 186 8.96 3.60 11.78
CA PHE A 186 8.79 3.80 13.21
C PHE A 186 7.88 2.71 13.75
N VAL A 187 8.42 1.78 14.51
CA VAL A 187 7.70 0.65 15.11
C VAL A 187 7.42 0.96 16.57
N GLY A 188 6.16 1.18 16.90
CA GLY A 188 5.71 1.44 18.26
C GLY A 188 5.89 0.24 19.18
N ARG A 189 6.19 0.52 20.42
CA ARG A 189 6.40 -0.43 21.51
C ARG A 189 5.32 -0.26 22.58
N PRO A 190 5.05 -1.29 23.38
CA PRO A 190 4.07 -1.18 24.48
C PRO A 190 4.38 -0.10 25.53
N ASP A 191 5.66 0.33 25.64
CA ASP A 191 6.11 1.38 26.56
C ASP A 191 5.89 2.82 26.01
N GLY A 192 5.24 2.99 24.86
CA GLY A 192 4.95 4.28 24.25
C GLY A 192 6.09 4.86 23.41
N LEU A 193 7.19 4.14 23.25
CA LEU A 193 8.36 4.53 22.46
C LEU A 193 8.36 3.88 21.08
N PHE A 194 9.33 4.26 20.24
CA PHE A 194 9.51 3.69 18.91
C PHE A 194 10.89 3.04 18.74
N ASP A 195 10.93 1.95 18.02
CA ASP A 195 12.14 1.43 17.37
C ASP A 195 12.18 1.99 15.94
N VAL A 196 13.31 2.61 15.57
CA VAL A 196 13.47 3.28 14.28
C VAL A 196 14.31 2.43 13.34
N TYR A 197 13.74 2.07 12.20
CA TYR A 197 14.39 1.32 11.13
C TYR A 197 14.61 2.20 9.91
N ALA A 198 15.72 2.06 9.22
CA ALA A 198 15.99 2.81 8.00
C ALA A 198 16.68 1.96 6.91
N ALA A 199 16.71 2.50 5.68
CA ALA A 199 17.30 1.87 4.51
C ALA A 199 16.76 0.48 4.16
N GLY A 200 15.50 0.20 4.49
CA GLY A 200 14.76 -0.96 3.99
C GLY A 200 14.18 -0.72 2.60
N GLY A 201 13.67 -1.78 1.97
CA GLY A 201 12.94 -1.67 0.71
C GLY A 201 12.80 -2.97 -0.04
N LEU A 202 11.65 -3.12 -0.70
CA LEU A 202 11.31 -4.24 -1.57
C LEU A 202 11.55 -3.90 -3.04
N GLY A 203 11.51 -4.91 -3.90
CA GLY A 203 11.81 -4.82 -5.32
C GLY A 203 13.23 -5.30 -5.63
N PRO A 204 13.84 -4.95 -6.78
CA PRO A 204 15.20 -5.43 -7.10
C PRO A 204 16.17 -5.16 -5.95
N ASN A 205 16.88 -6.20 -5.50
CA ASN A 205 17.75 -6.19 -4.32
C ASN A 205 17.03 -5.82 -3.02
N PRO A 206 16.02 -6.61 -2.58
CA PRO A 206 15.24 -6.32 -1.37
C PRO A 206 16.10 -6.39 -0.10
N ARG A 207 15.80 -5.54 0.87
CA ARG A 207 16.49 -5.48 2.17
C ARG A 207 15.49 -5.19 3.28
N LEU A 208 15.64 -5.86 4.39
CA LEU A 208 15.04 -5.44 5.66
C LEU A 208 15.73 -4.15 6.12
N GLY A 209 15.03 -3.33 6.89
CA GLY A 209 15.59 -2.09 7.44
C GLY A 209 16.68 -2.37 8.47
N VAL A 210 17.63 -1.45 8.58
CA VAL A 210 18.63 -1.44 9.65
C VAL A 210 18.00 -0.75 10.88
N LEU A 211 18.05 -1.39 12.04
CA LEU A 211 17.68 -0.75 13.30
C LEU A 211 18.68 0.39 13.59
N ILE A 212 18.19 1.62 13.60
CA ILE A 212 18.98 2.83 13.84
C ILE A 212 19.07 3.09 15.34
N GLU A 213 17.92 3.14 16.01
CA GLU A 213 17.82 3.43 17.44
C GLU A 213 16.56 2.77 18.00
N SER A 214 16.64 2.33 19.26
CA SER A 214 15.53 1.76 20.03
C SER A 214 15.13 2.71 21.15
N GLY A 215 13.82 2.77 21.45
CA GLY A 215 13.32 3.58 22.56
C GLY A 215 13.25 5.08 22.25
N VAL A 216 12.93 5.45 21.03
CA VAL A 216 12.78 6.85 20.59
C VAL A 216 11.42 7.39 21.02
N CYS A 217 11.39 8.51 21.73
CA CYS A 217 10.15 9.17 22.12
C CYS A 217 9.45 9.89 20.94
N ARG A 218 8.13 10.05 21.05
CA ARG A 218 7.26 10.69 20.05
C ARG A 218 7.76 12.05 19.60
N GLU A 219 8.24 12.86 20.51
CA GLU A 219 8.68 14.25 20.27
C GLU A 219 9.86 14.32 19.31
N ARG A 220 10.64 13.25 19.20
CA ARG A 220 11.84 13.20 18.34
C ARG A 220 11.59 12.70 16.92
N VAL A 221 10.42 12.24 16.59
CA VAL A 221 10.11 11.59 15.28
C VAL A 221 10.49 12.47 14.09
N LEU A 222 10.21 13.77 14.12
CA LEU A 222 10.52 14.67 13.01
C LEU A 222 12.03 14.88 12.79
N TYR A 223 12.85 14.74 13.83
CA TYR A 223 14.32 14.78 13.70
C TYR A 223 14.83 13.59 12.86
N TYR A 224 14.28 12.39 13.05
CA TYR A 224 14.64 11.21 12.26
C TYR A 224 14.17 11.33 10.81
N ILE A 225 12.98 11.89 10.58
CA ILE A 225 12.46 12.16 9.24
C ILE A 225 13.37 13.16 8.52
N HIS A 226 13.76 14.25 9.19
CA HIS A 226 14.69 15.24 8.65
C HIS A 226 16.05 14.63 8.33
N ALA A 227 16.63 13.91 9.31
CA ALA A 227 17.93 13.26 9.13
C ALA A 227 17.93 12.32 7.93
N MET A 228 16.91 11.44 7.79
CA MET A 228 16.80 10.55 6.64
C MET A 228 16.60 11.30 5.32
N TYR A 229 15.81 12.36 5.32
CA TYR A 229 15.56 13.14 4.11
C TYR A 229 16.85 13.83 3.62
N MET A 230 17.57 14.51 4.52
CA MET A 230 18.81 15.21 4.19
C MET A 230 19.93 14.24 3.83
N LEU A 231 20.10 13.16 4.58
CA LEU A 231 21.05 12.10 4.24
C LEU A 231 20.81 11.60 2.82
N PHE A 232 19.56 11.27 2.48
CA PHE A 232 19.22 10.71 1.17
C PHE A 232 19.38 11.75 0.04
N SER A 233 19.04 13.01 0.27
CA SER A 233 19.21 14.07 -0.73
C SER A 233 20.70 14.42 -0.98
N GLU A 234 21.54 14.42 0.05
CA GLU A 234 22.94 14.82 -0.07
C GLU A 234 23.88 13.69 -0.53
N THR A 235 23.56 12.45 -0.14
CA THR A 235 24.47 11.30 -0.37
C THR A 235 23.92 10.22 -1.31
N GLY A 236 22.67 10.36 -1.77
CA GLY A 236 22.04 9.42 -2.67
C GLY A 236 22.62 9.46 -4.10
N ASP A 237 22.52 8.36 -4.82
CA ASP A 237 23.04 8.26 -6.18
C ASP A 237 22.07 8.82 -7.22
N TYR A 238 22.33 10.03 -7.69
CA TYR A 238 21.53 10.67 -8.75
C TYR A 238 21.86 10.17 -10.16
N LYS A 239 23.01 9.51 -10.35
CA LYS A 239 23.49 9.07 -11.65
C LYS A 239 22.98 7.69 -12.04
N ASN A 240 22.84 6.79 -11.07
CA ASN A 240 22.44 5.40 -11.33
C ASN A 240 21.01 5.15 -10.81
N ARG A 241 20.02 5.42 -11.66
CA ARG A 241 18.60 5.24 -11.29
C ARG A 241 18.22 3.82 -10.86
N ALA A 242 18.97 2.79 -11.29
CA ALA A 242 18.71 1.41 -10.90
C ALA A 242 19.16 1.10 -9.47
N ARG A 243 20.08 1.90 -8.91
CA ARG A 243 20.68 1.70 -7.58
C ARG A 243 20.53 2.89 -6.64
N ASN A 244 19.54 3.75 -6.87
CA ASN A 244 19.36 4.98 -6.12
C ASN A 244 18.22 4.93 -5.06
N ARG A 245 17.81 3.75 -4.58
CA ARG A 245 16.95 3.62 -3.41
C ARG A 245 17.77 3.53 -2.14
N THR A 246 17.22 3.97 -1.03
CA THR A 246 17.90 4.01 0.28
C THR A 246 18.49 2.66 0.70
N ARG A 247 17.83 1.54 0.37
CA ARG A 247 18.33 0.19 0.66
C ARG A 247 19.71 -0.12 0.06
N TYR A 248 20.12 0.61 -0.95
CA TYR A 248 21.47 0.44 -1.53
C TYR A 248 22.59 0.98 -0.64
N PHE A 249 22.28 1.85 0.35
CA PHE A 249 23.24 2.22 1.38
C PHE A 249 23.77 1.00 2.14
N GLN A 250 22.90 0.00 2.39
CA GLN A 250 23.36 -1.26 3.00
C GLN A 250 24.34 -2.04 2.12
N THR A 251 24.22 -1.93 0.79
CA THR A 251 25.13 -2.59 -0.16
C THR A 251 26.45 -1.85 -0.28
N THR A 252 26.43 -0.52 -0.24
CA THR A 252 27.62 0.33 -0.46
C THR A 252 28.41 0.60 0.81
N LEU A 253 27.75 0.73 1.95
CA LEU A 253 28.37 1.09 3.24
C LEU A 253 28.37 -0.07 4.24
N GLY A 254 27.40 -0.98 4.14
CA GLY A 254 27.08 -1.91 5.22
C GLY A 254 26.21 -1.28 6.30
N ALA A 255 25.63 -2.09 7.17
CA ALA A 255 24.66 -1.64 8.19
C ALA A 255 25.28 -0.69 9.22
N ASP A 256 26.49 -0.99 9.71
CA ASP A 256 27.12 -0.23 10.80
C ASP A 256 27.59 1.16 10.35
N GLU A 257 28.22 1.26 9.18
CA GLU A 257 28.64 2.57 8.64
C GLU A 257 27.42 3.40 8.22
N PHE A 258 26.36 2.76 7.69
CA PHE A 258 25.11 3.46 7.43
C PHE A 258 24.48 4.02 8.72
N ARG A 259 24.48 3.26 9.82
CA ARG A 259 23.99 3.71 11.13
C ARG A 259 24.79 4.90 11.64
N LYS A 260 26.12 4.87 11.56
CA LYS A 260 26.97 6.01 11.93
C LYS A 260 26.67 7.25 11.09
N LEU A 261 26.55 7.08 9.78
CA LEU A 261 26.20 8.17 8.88
C LEU A 261 24.82 8.76 9.23
N PHE A 262 23.83 7.92 9.53
CA PHE A 262 22.50 8.37 9.93
C PHE A 262 22.57 9.22 11.21
N HIS A 263 23.31 8.79 12.23
CA HIS A 263 23.48 9.53 13.47
C HIS A 263 24.17 10.89 13.23
N THR A 264 25.13 10.99 12.31
CA THR A 264 25.73 12.29 11.92
C THR A 264 24.66 13.27 11.40
N TYR A 265 23.71 12.81 10.60
CA TYR A 265 22.61 13.63 10.14
C TYR A 265 21.57 13.93 11.24
N LEU A 266 21.37 13.00 12.15
CA LEU A 266 20.51 13.21 13.31
C LEU A 266 21.08 14.27 14.27
N GLU A 267 22.40 14.28 14.48
CA GLU A 267 23.09 15.32 15.25
C GLU A 267 22.92 16.70 14.58
N LYS A 268 23.08 16.80 13.24
CA LYS A 268 22.81 18.05 12.52
C LYS A 268 21.35 18.51 12.70
N ALA A 269 20.40 17.58 12.63
CA ALA A 269 18.98 17.88 12.82
C ALA A 269 18.68 18.39 14.23
N SER A 270 19.43 17.97 15.25
CA SER A 270 19.20 18.34 16.66
C SER A 270 19.30 19.84 16.95
N SER A 271 19.93 20.62 16.05
CA SER A 271 19.99 22.08 16.14
C SER A 271 18.70 22.79 15.69
N LEU A 272 17.75 22.06 15.10
CA LEU A 272 16.48 22.59 14.61
C LEU A 272 15.37 22.42 15.66
N ASP A 273 14.33 23.25 15.60
CA ASP A 273 13.11 23.06 16.40
C ASP A 273 12.13 22.16 15.64
N LEU A 274 12.30 20.84 15.78
CA LEU A 274 11.50 19.82 15.12
C LEU A 274 10.71 18.96 16.13
N THR A 275 10.47 19.50 17.32
CA THR A 275 9.69 18.79 18.34
C THR A 275 8.25 18.63 17.86
N VAL A 276 7.74 17.37 17.89
CA VAL A 276 6.35 17.06 17.59
C VAL A 276 5.43 17.79 18.56
N LYS A 277 4.43 18.50 18.03
CA LYS A 277 3.50 19.35 18.81
C LYS A 277 2.08 18.79 18.85
N SER A 278 1.73 17.86 17.94
CA SER A 278 0.41 17.27 17.91
C SER A 278 0.11 16.43 19.15
N LYS A 279 -1.14 16.50 19.60
CA LYS A 279 -1.67 15.70 20.70
C LYS A 279 -2.73 14.76 20.16
N GLU A 280 -2.91 13.63 20.82
CA GLU A 280 -3.98 12.69 20.50
C GLU A 280 -5.35 13.38 20.60
N LYS A 281 -6.27 12.92 19.75
CA LYS A 281 -7.66 13.38 19.74
C LYS A 281 -8.58 12.21 20.01
N GLU A 282 -9.54 12.44 20.88
CA GLU A 282 -10.60 11.47 21.12
C GLU A 282 -11.58 11.38 19.95
N VAL A 283 -12.18 10.22 19.77
CA VAL A 283 -13.31 10.03 18.85
C VAL A 283 -14.54 10.69 19.48
N GLU A 284 -15.08 11.69 18.79
CA GLU A 284 -16.21 12.49 19.33
C GLU A 284 -17.55 11.74 19.34
N LYS A 285 -17.68 10.67 18.51
CA LYS A 285 -18.91 9.90 18.40
C LYS A 285 -19.11 9.00 19.61
N ASN A 286 -20.29 9.10 20.19
CA ASN A 286 -20.71 8.21 21.28
C ASN A 286 -21.23 6.88 20.71
N GLY A 287 -20.82 5.79 21.33
CA GLY A 287 -21.34 4.47 21.04
C GLY A 287 -22.77 4.28 21.58
N CYS A 288 -23.46 3.29 21.04
CA CYS A 288 -24.76 2.84 21.53
C CYS A 288 -24.68 1.42 22.07
N SER A 289 -25.50 1.10 23.05
CA SER A 289 -25.65 -0.30 23.49
C SER A 289 -26.21 -1.16 22.36
N GLY A 290 -25.64 -2.33 22.17
CA GLY A 290 -26.05 -3.30 21.14
C GLY A 290 -24.87 -4.20 20.79
N ASP A 291 -25.15 -5.46 20.53
CA ASP A 291 -24.18 -6.43 20.09
C ASP A 291 -24.52 -6.84 18.68
N ILE A 292 -23.49 -6.90 17.84
CA ILE A 292 -23.56 -7.43 16.49
C ILE A 292 -22.54 -8.58 16.34
N ILE A 293 -22.99 -9.67 15.77
CA ILE A 293 -22.14 -10.81 15.40
C ILE A 293 -22.17 -10.93 13.87
N HIS A 294 -21.10 -10.51 13.24
CA HIS A 294 -20.96 -10.61 11.79
C HIS A 294 -19.46 -10.81 11.45
N PRO A 295 -19.10 -11.63 10.47
CA PRO A 295 -17.68 -11.93 10.17
C PRO A 295 -16.81 -10.71 9.85
N CYS A 296 -17.40 -9.67 9.25
CA CYS A 296 -16.68 -8.44 8.86
C CYS A 296 -16.84 -7.29 9.87
N VAL A 297 -17.57 -7.48 11.00
CA VAL A 297 -17.82 -6.45 11.98
C VAL A 297 -17.04 -6.72 13.25
N HIS A 298 -16.29 -5.73 13.70
CA HIS A 298 -15.40 -5.84 14.85
C HIS A 298 -15.60 -4.66 15.80
N ARG A 299 -15.40 -4.87 17.10
CA ARG A 299 -15.45 -3.81 18.10
C ARG A 299 -14.25 -2.88 17.99
N GLN A 300 -14.47 -1.58 18.18
CA GLN A 300 -13.41 -0.61 18.41
C GLN A 300 -13.03 -0.55 19.89
N LYS A 301 -11.93 0.13 20.23
CA LYS A 301 -11.58 0.41 21.62
C LYS A 301 -12.58 1.35 22.30
N GLN A 302 -13.29 2.19 21.54
CA GLN A 302 -14.38 3.03 22.04
C GLN A 302 -15.62 2.17 22.26
N GLU A 303 -16.16 2.23 23.47
CA GLU A 303 -17.31 1.43 23.88
C GLU A 303 -18.54 1.69 22.98
N GLY A 304 -19.19 0.61 22.53
CA GLY A 304 -20.38 0.68 21.67
C GLY A 304 -20.14 1.18 20.25
N LEU A 305 -18.87 1.30 19.84
CA LEU A 305 -18.48 1.57 18.44
C LEU A 305 -17.83 0.35 17.80
N TYR A 306 -18.01 0.28 16.47
CA TYR A 306 -17.59 -0.82 15.62
C TYR A 306 -16.87 -0.32 14.38
N TYR A 307 -16.09 -1.20 13.77
CA TYR A 307 -15.63 -1.04 12.39
C TYR A 307 -16.03 -2.24 11.54
N VAL A 308 -16.18 -1.98 10.25
CA VAL A 308 -16.47 -3.01 9.24
C VAL A 308 -15.25 -3.15 8.35
N GLU A 309 -14.77 -4.37 8.19
CA GLU A 309 -13.68 -4.72 7.27
C GLU A 309 -14.25 -4.98 5.88
N TYR A 310 -13.69 -4.34 4.87
CA TYR A 310 -14.01 -4.50 3.45
C TYR A 310 -12.75 -4.81 2.65
N HIS A 311 -12.70 -5.97 2.03
CA HIS A 311 -11.61 -6.35 1.15
C HIS A 311 -12.15 -6.72 -0.24
N PRO A 312 -12.25 -5.76 -1.17
CA PRO A 312 -12.61 -6.06 -2.55
C PRO A 312 -11.49 -6.87 -3.21
N GLN A 313 -11.84 -7.76 -4.11
CA GLN A 313 -10.88 -8.65 -4.78
C GLN A 313 -9.74 -7.84 -5.44
N GLY A 314 -8.48 -8.12 -5.03
CA GLY A 314 -7.30 -7.40 -5.51
C GLY A 314 -7.39 -5.88 -5.35
N GLY A 315 -8.04 -5.40 -4.28
CA GLY A 315 -8.20 -3.98 -4.00
C GLY A 315 -9.02 -3.19 -5.02
N THR A 316 -9.82 -3.88 -5.86
CA THR A 316 -10.48 -3.27 -7.02
C THR A 316 -12.00 -3.48 -6.97
N PRO A 317 -12.74 -2.70 -6.16
CA PRO A 317 -14.19 -2.74 -6.19
C PRO A 317 -14.70 -2.26 -7.55
N THR A 318 -15.89 -2.68 -7.95
CA THR A 318 -16.58 -2.03 -9.07
C THR A 318 -16.90 -0.58 -8.70
N ILE A 319 -17.08 0.28 -9.69
CA ILE A 319 -17.39 1.69 -9.41
C ILE A 319 -18.76 1.86 -8.75
N ASP A 320 -19.70 0.96 -9.04
CA ASP A 320 -21.05 0.98 -8.46
C ASP A 320 -21.00 0.55 -6.97
N GLU A 321 -20.31 -0.55 -6.64
CA GLU A 321 -20.06 -0.98 -5.24
C GLU A 321 -19.37 0.12 -4.43
N PHE A 322 -18.31 0.73 -4.99
CA PHE A 322 -17.62 1.82 -4.31
C PHE A 322 -18.52 3.03 -4.10
N THR A 323 -19.34 3.39 -5.09
CA THR A 323 -20.27 4.54 -5.00
C THR A 323 -21.37 4.29 -3.98
N GLU A 324 -21.91 3.08 -3.91
CA GLU A 324 -22.90 2.68 -2.91
C GLU A 324 -22.31 2.75 -1.50
N LEU A 325 -21.14 2.13 -1.30
CA LEU A 325 -20.44 2.13 -0.01
C LEU A 325 -20.15 3.56 0.49
N ILE A 326 -19.52 4.42 -0.32
CA ILE A 326 -19.20 5.78 0.10
C ILE A 326 -20.46 6.64 0.31
N SER A 327 -21.54 6.39 -0.42
CA SER A 327 -22.80 7.10 -0.22
C SER A 327 -23.41 6.77 1.16
N ALA A 328 -23.40 5.50 1.54
CA ALA A 328 -23.87 5.08 2.87
C ALA A 328 -22.98 5.68 3.99
N ILE A 329 -21.65 5.70 3.82
CA ILE A 329 -20.73 6.29 4.81
C ILE A 329 -20.97 7.80 4.97
N ILE A 330 -21.23 8.53 3.89
CA ILE A 330 -21.49 9.98 3.91
C ILE A 330 -22.70 10.32 4.78
N ASP A 331 -23.71 9.45 4.83
CA ASP A 331 -24.93 9.66 5.60
C ASP A 331 -24.76 9.31 7.10
N ILE A 332 -23.64 8.70 7.50
CA ILE A 332 -23.33 8.33 8.88
C ILE A 332 -22.41 9.38 9.51
N ASN A 333 -22.90 10.04 10.56
CA ASN A 333 -22.12 11.07 11.25
C ASN A 333 -20.86 10.48 11.92
N GLY A 334 -19.70 11.10 11.66
CA GLY A 334 -18.41 10.72 12.23
C GLY A 334 -17.78 9.44 11.64
N ALA A 335 -18.47 8.76 10.70
CA ALA A 335 -17.89 7.60 10.02
C ALA A 335 -16.75 8.02 9.07
N GLN A 336 -15.75 7.14 8.94
CA GLN A 336 -14.59 7.32 8.06
C GLN A 336 -14.37 6.08 7.23
N LEU A 337 -13.90 6.26 6.00
CA LEU A 337 -13.30 5.19 5.22
C LEU A 337 -11.78 5.22 5.41
N ARG A 338 -11.19 4.10 5.78
CA ARG A 338 -9.75 3.98 6.04
C ARG A 338 -9.13 2.89 5.19
N LEU A 339 -8.11 3.21 4.43
CA LEU A 339 -7.42 2.26 3.55
C LEU A 339 -6.30 1.56 4.32
N GLY A 340 -6.23 0.25 4.23
CA GLY A 340 -5.13 -0.58 4.69
C GLY A 340 -3.97 -0.61 3.68
N ALA A 341 -2.80 -1.07 4.13
CA ALA A 341 -1.64 -1.24 3.26
C ALA A 341 -1.67 -2.55 2.43
N GLU A 342 -2.72 -3.33 2.57
CA GLU A 342 -2.93 -4.65 1.94
C GLU A 342 -4.19 -4.67 1.07
N GLU A 343 -4.53 -3.53 0.46
CA GLU A 343 -5.70 -3.38 -0.42
C GLU A 343 -7.05 -3.56 0.31
N THR A 344 -7.03 -3.63 1.64
CA THR A 344 -8.21 -3.68 2.50
C THR A 344 -8.69 -2.25 2.82
N ALA A 345 -9.97 -2.08 3.01
CA ALA A 345 -10.57 -0.85 3.53
C ALA A 345 -11.37 -1.14 4.81
N TYR A 346 -11.51 -0.14 5.66
CA TYR A 346 -12.26 -0.24 6.91
C TYR A 346 -13.20 0.95 7.02
N VAL A 347 -14.45 0.68 7.39
CA VAL A 347 -15.40 1.74 7.75
C VAL A 347 -15.45 1.81 9.27
N THR A 348 -15.09 2.94 9.84
CA THR A 348 -14.92 3.10 11.29
C THR A 348 -15.92 4.05 11.89
N ASN A 349 -16.01 4.06 13.22
CA ASN A 349 -16.90 4.90 14.03
C ASN A 349 -18.38 4.62 13.76
N LEU A 350 -18.77 3.36 13.80
CA LEU A 350 -20.12 2.89 13.55
C LEU A 350 -20.78 2.42 14.84
N THR A 351 -22.04 2.78 15.08
CA THR A 351 -22.89 2.08 16.03
C THR A 351 -23.22 0.67 15.52
N ALA A 352 -23.73 -0.24 16.35
CA ALA A 352 -24.07 -1.61 15.93
C ALA A 352 -25.02 -1.62 14.70
N ARG A 353 -26.06 -0.79 14.70
CA ARG A 353 -27.01 -0.69 13.58
C ARG A 353 -26.39 -0.14 12.30
N GLU A 354 -25.51 0.86 12.42
CA GLU A 354 -24.78 1.41 11.26
C GLU A 354 -23.80 0.37 10.70
N ALA A 355 -23.14 -0.38 11.57
CA ALA A 355 -22.22 -1.46 11.17
C ALA A 355 -22.97 -2.58 10.44
N GLU A 356 -24.16 -2.96 10.90
CA GLU A 356 -25.03 -3.93 10.22
C GLU A 356 -25.42 -3.44 8.82
N THR A 357 -25.78 -2.16 8.68
CA THR A 357 -26.10 -1.55 7.38
C THR A 357 -24.91 -1.61 6.42
N ILE A 358 -23.73 -1.19 6.86
CA ILE A 358 -22.50 -1.23 6.02
C ILE A 358 -22.12 -2.67 5.69
N ALA A 359 -22.19 -3.61 6.64
CA ALA A 359 -21.89 -5.02 6.42
C ALA A 359 -22.83 -5.63 5.35
N GLY A 360 -24.12 -5.29 5.38
CA GLY A 360 -25.08 -5.74 4.36
C GLY A 360 -24.74 -5.23 2.94
N ILE A 361 -24.23 -4.00 2.82
CA ILE A 361 -23.81 -3.44 1.52
C ILE A 361 -22.65 -4.22 0.92
N ILE A 362 -21.67 -4.62 1.74
CA ILE A 362 -20.45 -5.29 1.26
C ILE A 362 -20.53 -6.82 1.25
N GLU A 363 -21.61 -7.42 1.73
CA GLU A 363 -21.70 -8.86 2.03
C GLU A 363 -21.28 -9.78 0.87
N ASN A 364 -21.67 -9.42 -0.35
CA ASN A 364 -21.39 -10.21 -1.56
C ASN A 364 -20.13 -9.76 -2.30
N HIS A 365 -19.40 -8.75 -1.80
CA HIS A 365 -18.31 -8.07 -2.50
C HIS A 365 -17.02 -8.00 -1.66
N THR A 366 -16.98 -8.70 -0.52
CA THR A 366 -15.82 -8.71 0.37
C THR A 366 -15.25 -10.13 0.51
N ALA A 367 -13.94 -10.22 0.47
CA ALA A 367 -13.21 -11.44 0.78
C ALA A 367 -13.43 -11.83 2.25
N ARG A 368 -13.58 -13.12 2.52
CA ARG A 368 -13.87 -13.67 3.86
C ARG A 368 -12.69 -14.41 4.47
N THR A 369 -11.99 -15.20 3.65
CA THR A 369 -10.83 -15.97 4.10
C THR A 369 -9.52 -15.22 3.88
N SER A 370 -8.47 -15.60 4.61
CA SER A 370 -7.12 -15.04 4.40
C SER A 370 -6.63 -15.25 2.97
N PHE A 371 -6.97 -16.40 2.37
CA PHE A 371 -6.64 -16.69 0.98
C PHE A 371 -7.34 -15.74 -0.01
N GLU A 372 -8.63 -15.50 0.16
CA GLU A 372 -9.39 -14.55 -0.67
C GLU A 372 -8.88 -13.11 -0.53
N LYS A 373 -8.32 -12.73 0.63
CA LYS A 373 -7.66 -11.45 0.88
C LYS A 373 -6.27 -11.35 0.25
N SER A 374 -5.95 -12.19 -0.73
CA SER A 374 -4.70 -12.12 -1.48
C SER A 374 -4.53 -10.79 -2.19
N VAL A 375 -3.29 -10.30 -2.24
CA VAL A 375 -2.92 -8.98 -2.75
C VAL A 375 -2.38 -9.07 -4.16
N SER A 376 -2.82 -8.21 -5.07
CA SER A 376 -2.26 -8.12 -6.41
C SER A 376 -2.14 -6.68 -6.91
N CYS A 377 -1.07 -6.35 -7.59
CA CYS A 377 -1.01 -5.06 -8.27
C CYS A 377 -1.86 -5.09 -9.56
N VAL A 378 -2.16 -3.91 -10.12
CA VAL A 378 -3.02 -3.76 -11.34
C VAL A 378 -2.51 -4.48 -12.59
N GLY A 379 -1.27 -4.98 -12.61
CA GLY A 379 -0.71 -5.79 -13.69
C GLY A 379 -0.40 -5.04 -14.99
N CYS A 380 0.02 -5.81 -16.00
CA CYS A 380 0.47 -5.26 -17.28
C CYS A 380 -0.66 -4.82 -18.20
N THR A 381 -1.91 -5.13 -17.92
CA THR A 381 -3.06 -4.64 -18.68
C THR A 381 -3.25 -3.13 -18.52
N ILE A 382 -2.82 -2.58 -17.39
CA ILE A 382 -2.92 -1.15 -17.05
C ILE A 382 -1.52 -0.52 -16.94
N CYS A 383 -0.63 -1.11 -16.15
CA CYS A 383 0.67 -0.53 -15.83
C CYS A 383 1.64 -0.56 -17.02
N GLN A 384 2.21 0.60 -17.41
CA GLN A 384 3.20 0.72 -18.50
C GLN A 384 4.42 -0.19 -18.33
N ILE A 385 4.86 -0.40 -17.09
CA ILE A 385 6.09 -1.15 -16.75
C ILE A 385 5.80 -2.55 -16.24
N GLY A 386 4.53 -2.93 -16.09
CA GLY A 386 4.13 -4.28 -15.71
C GLY A 386 4.58 -5.31 -16.75
N LEU A 387 5.11 -6.44 -16.34
CA LEU A 387 5.52 -7.52 -17.25
C LEU A 387 4.38 -8.53 -17.44
N ARG A 388 3.58 -8.77 -16.40
CA ARG A 388 2.51 -9.78 -16.39
C ARG A 388 1.23 -9.22 -15.78
N ASP A 389 0.13 -9.84 -16.14
CA ASP A 389 -1.20 -9.55 -15.59
C ASP A 389 -1.36 -10.23 -14.23
N SER A 390 -1.01 -9.52 -13.17
CA SER A 390 -1.12 -10.02 -11.79
C SER A 390 -2.57 -10.04 -11.29
N ALA A 391 -3.38 -9.07 -11.68
CA ALA A 391 -4.80 -9.03 -11.31
C ALA A 391 -5.58 -10.17 -11.99
N GLY A 392 -5.30 -10.43 -13.28
CA GLY A 392 -5.86 -11.58 -13.99
C GLY A 392 -5.43 -12.90 -13.37
N LEU A 393 -4.16 -13.06 -13.00
CA LEU A 393 -3.69 -14.26 -12.32
C LEU A 393 -4.43 -14.51 -11.00
N LEU A 394 -4.59 -13.47 -10.15
CA LEU A 394 -5.34 -13.61 -8.90
C LEU A 394 -6.78 -14.07 -9.15
N ARG A 395 -7.46 -13.44 -10.10
CA ARG A 395 -8.83 -13.83 -10.48
C ARG A 395 -8.89 -15.30 -10.91
N ASP A 396 -7.99 -15.72 -11.79
CA ASP A 396 -7.98 -17.08 -12.34
C ASP A 396 -7.67 -18.12 -11.24
N ILE A 397 -6.80 -17.79 -10.27
CA ILE A 397 -6.54 -18.61 -9.09
C ILE A 397 -7.81 -18.75 -8.21
N LEU A 398 -8.46 -17.62 -7.89
CA LEU A 398 -9.66 -17.63 -7.03
C LEU A 398 -10.80 -18.46 -7.68
N LEU A 399 -11.03 -18.30 -8.98
CA LEU A 399 -12.01 -19.08 -9.72
C LEU A 399 -11.68 -20.58 -9.74
N ALA A 400 -10.40 -20.95 -9.86
CA ALA A 400 -9.99 -22.34 -9.86
C ALA A 400 -10.14 -23.01 -8.49
N VAL A 401 -9.98 -22.26 -7.41
CA VAL A 401 -10.06 -22.74 -6.02
C VAL A 401 -11.50 -22.78 -5.50
N GLU A 402 -12.37 -21.88 -5.96
CA GLU A 402 -13.75 -21.72 -5.48
C GLU A 402 -14.52 -23.05 -5.31
N PRO A 403 -14.50 -24.02 -6.28
CA PRO A 403 -15.29 -25.26 -6.15
C PRO A 403 -14.85 -26.18 -5.00
N TYR A 404 -13.67 -25.97 -4.43
CA TYR A 404 -13.12 -26.88 -3.40
C TYR A 404 -13.47 -26.46 -1.98
N HIS A 405 -13.86 -25.19 -1.75
CA HIS A 405 -14.25 -24.66 -0.44
C HIS A 405 -13.24 -24.98 0.67
N PHE A 406 -11.95 -24.86 0.39
CA PHE A 406 -10.90 -25.12 1.38
C PHE A 406 -11.11 -24.32 2.66
N ALA A 407 -10.88 -24.96 3.81
CA ALA A 407 -11.00 -24.32 5.11
C ALA A 407 -9.96 -23.20 5.29
N GLU A 408 -10.24 -22.26 6.21
CA GLU A 408 -9.30 -21.18 6.58
C GLU A 408 -7.93 -21.77 6.98
N GLY A 409 -6.87 -21.19 6.43
CA GLY A 409 -5.48 -21.60 6.67
C GLY A 409 -4.98 -22.78 5.83
N VAL A 410 -5.82 -23.49 5.06
CA VAL A 410 -5.38 -24.52 4.10
C VAL A 410 -4.52 -23.89 3.00
N LEU A 411 -4.96 -22.77 2.44
CA LEU A 411 -4.17 -22.01 1.48
C LEU A 411 -3.64 -20.73 2.14
N PRO A 412 -2.37 -20.33 1.85
CA PRO A 412 -1.82 -19.09 2.36
C PRO A 412 -2.36 -17.88 1.60
N ARG A 413 -2.35 -16.73 2.22
CA ARG A 413 -2.53 -15.45 1.53
C ARG A 413 -1.45 -15.28 0.47
N LEU A 414 -1.83 -14.96 -0.76
CA LEU A 414 -0.90 -14.76 -1.87
C LEU A 414 -0.57 -13.27 -2.04
N TYR A 415 0.67 -13.00 -2.43
CA TYR A 415 1.14 -11.66 -2.76
C TYR A 415 1.69 -11.65 -4.19
N ILE A 416 0.98 -11.01 -5.13
CA ILE A 416 1.25 -11.10 -6.57
C ILE A 416 1.69 -9.77 -7.13
N SER A 417 2.89 -9.71 -7.68
CA SER A 417 3.41 -8.54 -8.39
C SER A 417 3.61 -8.84 -9.86
N GLY A 418 3.10 -8.00 -10.75
CA GLY A 418 3.23 -8.16 -12.20
C GLY A 418 4.66 -7.92 -12.73
N CYS A 419 5.61 -7.51 -11.90
CA CYS A 419 7.01 -7.27 -12.26
C CYS A 419 7.91 -7.15 -11.00
N PRO A 420 9.26 -7.06 -11.16
CA PRO A 420 10.19 -6.93 -10.03
C PRO A 420 10.05 -5.69 -9.15
N ASN A 421 9.15 -4.74 -9.45
CA ASN A 421 8.96 -3.55 -8.61
C ASN A 421 8.23 -3.82 -7.29
N SER A 422 7.74 -5.04 -7.06
CA SER A 422 7.14 -5.49 -5.79
C SER A 422 6.02 -4.58 -5.28
N CYS A 423 5.09 -4.23 -6.15
CA CYS A 423 3.93 -3.44 -5.74
C CYS A 423 2.97 -4.27 -4.87
N GLY A 424 2.88 -5.59 -5.11
CA GLY A 424 2.14 -6.55 -4.28
C GLY A 424 3.02 -7.22 -3.21
N THR A 425 4.18 -6.68 -2.86
CA THR A 425 5.06 -7.09 -1.73
C THR A 425 5.45 -8.58 -1.68
N HIS A 426 5.55 -9.24 -2.82
CA HIS A 426 5.74 -10.69 -2.97
C HIS A 426 6.94 -11.27 -2.22
N GLU A 427 7.98 -10.47 -1.92
CA GLU A 427 9.18 -10.94 -1.20
C GLU A 427 8.95 -11.18 0.30
N LEU A 428 7.89 -10.60 0.90
CA LEU A 428 7.58 -10.81 2.33
C LEU A 428 6.57 -11.93 2.57
N ALA A 429 5.93 -12.41 1.51
CA ALA A 429 4.87 -13.40 1.62
C ALA A 429 5.39 -14.78 2.00
N SER A 430 4.58 -15.54 2.73
CA SER A 430 4.78 -17.00 2.87
C SER A 430 4.71 -17.70 1.50
N MET A 431 3.89 -17.14 0.57
CA MET A 431 3.86 -17.50 -0.84
C MET A 431 3.64 -16.25 -1.70
N GLY A 432 4.62 -15.91 -2.56
CA GLY A 432 4.60 -14.75 -3.43
C GLY A 432 4.87 -15.09 -4.89
N PHE A 433 4.33 -14.28 -5.81
CA PHE A 433 4.54 -14.42 -7.25
C PHE A 433 5.02 -13.11 -7.87
N MET A 434 6.08 -13.21 -8.68
CA MET A 434 6.65 -12.07 -9.41
C MET A 434 6.60 -12.32 -10.92
N GLY A 435 5.98 -11.42 -11.66
CA GLY A 435 5.87 -11.51 -13.12
C GLY A 435 7.22 -11.66 -13.82
N GLY A 436 7.32 -12.68 -14.66
CA GLY A 436 8.49 -13.09 -15.40
C GLY A 436 8.17 -13.74 -16.75
N ALA A 437 9.06 -14.57 -17.24
CA ALA A 437 8.86 -15.35 -18.44
C ALA A 437 9.53 -16.73 -18.28
N LYS A 438 8.96 -17.76 -18.92
CA LYS A 438 9.49 -19.12 -18.99
C LYS A 438 9.65 -19.54 -20.44
N ARG A 439 10.63 -20.37 -20.72
CA ARG A 439 10.79 -20.97 -22.04
C ARG A 439 10.24 -22.38 -22.03
N VAL A 440 9.24 -22.65 -22.87
CA VAL A 440 8.59 -23.95 -22.99
C VAL A 440 8.61 -24.35 -24.46
N ASN A 441 9.18 -25.52 -24.78
CA ASN A 441 9.29 -26.03 -26.15
C ASN A 441 9.89 -25.03 -27.14
N GLY A 442 10.86 -24.20 -26.70
CA GLY A 442 11.49 -23.18 -27.53
C GLY A 442 10.78 -21.84 -27.60
N GLU A 443 9.54 -21.74 -27.13
CA GLU A 443 8.75 -20.51 -27.10
C GLU A 443 8.80 -19.83 -25.73
N THR A 444 8.70 -18.49 -25.70
CA THR A 444 8.63 -17.72 -24.47
C THR A 444 7.17 -17.53 -24.07
N VAL A 445 6.78 -18.09 -22.93
CA VAL A 445 5.42 -18.00 -22.41
C VAL A 445 5.33 -17.06 -21.18
N PRO A 446 4.16 -16.45 -20.92
CA PRO A 446 3.92 -15.73 -19.68
C PRO A 446 4.13 -16.62 -18.47
N ALA A 447 4.85 -16.12 -17.46
CA ALA A 447 5.17 -16.89 -16.28
C ALA A 447 5.37 -15.98 -15.05
N PHE A 448 5.41 -16.61 -13.88
CA PHE A 448 5.75 -15.94 -12.62
C PHE A 448 6.82 -16.73 -11.87
N VAL A 449 7.71 -16.00 -11.23
CA VAL A 449 8.69 -16.56 -10.29
C VAL A 449 7.99 -16.77 -8.96
N LEU A 450 8.05 -17.98 -8.43
CA LEU A 450 7.52 -18.35 -7.12
C LEU A 450 8.53 -18.02 -6.03
N PHE A 451 8.07 -17.34 -4.98
CA PHE A 451 8.78 -17.10 -3.73
C PHE A 451 8.07 -17.82 -2.59
N THR A 452 8.82 -18.45 -1.67
CA THR A 452 8.25 -19.07 -0.48
C THR A 452 9.09 -18.78 0.76
N GLY A 453 8.48 -18.93 1.93
CA GLY A 453 9.15 -18.82 3.23
C GLY A 453 9.52 -17.39 3.62
N GLY A 454 8.87 -16.38 3.05
CA GLY A 454 8.87 -15.02 3.56
C GLY A 454 8.01 -14.91 4.82
N SER A 455 8.21 -13.86 5.58
CA SER A 455 7.38 -13.48 6.72
C SER A 455 7.35 -11.96 6.86
N GLU A 456 6.15 -11.44 7.10
CA GLU A 456 5.91 -10.03 7.43
C GLU A 456 5.72 -9.80 8.93
N ASP A 457 5.67 -10.88 9.73
CA ASP A 457 5.43 -10.83 11.17
C ASP A 457 6.49 -9.99 11.87
N LEU A 458 6.06 -9.06 12.72
CA LEU A 458 6.94 -8.16 13.46
C LEU A 458 7.93 -8.94 14.33
N GLY A 459 9.23 -8.64 14.16
CA GLY A 459 10.34 -9.32 14.83
C GLY A 459 10.70 -10.70 14.24
N LYS A 460 9.98 -11.15 13.19
CA LYS A 460 10.25 -12.40 12.46
C LYS A 460 10.30 -12.16 10.95
N GLU A 461 10.49 -10.92 10.55
CA GLU A 461 10.52 -10.54 9.14
C GLU A 461 11.60 -11.31 8.39
N LYS A 462 11.22 -11.83 7.25
CA LYS A 462 12.10 -12.64 6.42
C LYS A 462 11.73 -12.47 4.95
N LEU A 463 12.76 -12.30 4.12
CA LEU A 463 12.57 -12.31 2.68
C LEU A 463 12.40 -13.75 2.19
N GLY A 464 11.39 -13.97 1.38
CA GLY A 464 11.12 -15.24 0.71
C GLY A 464 12.26 -15.62 -0.23
N LYS A 465 12.42 -16.92 -0.45
CA LYS A 465 13.39 -17.51 -1.38
C LYS A 465 12.71 -17.84 -2.70
N GLU A 466 13.37 -17.55 -3.78
CA GLU A 466 12.99 -17.96 -5.13
C GLU A 466 13.04 -19.48 -5.25
N ARG A 467 11.97 -20.09 -5.80
CA ARG A 467 11.81 -21.54 -5.90
C ARG A 467 11.73 -22.05 -7.35
N GLY A 468 11.57 -21.16 -8.30
CA GLY A 468 11.50 -21.50 -9.72
C GLY A 468 10.46 -20.66 -10.45
N VAL A 469 10.29 -20.94 -11.73
CA VAL A 469 9.42 -20.16 -12.64
C VAL A 469 8.27 -21.04 -13.13
N LEU A 470 7.05 -20.69 -12.79
CA LEU A 470 5.83 -21.40 -13.21
C LEU A 470 5.17 -20.66 -14.39
N SER A 471 4.70 -21.41 -15.37
CA SER A 471 3.83 -20.87 -16.42
C SER A 471 2.58 -20.25 -15.82
N ALA A 472 2.17 -19.07 -16.28
CA ALA A 472 1.00 -18.37 -15.73
C ALA A 472 -0.28 -19.23 -15.81
N ILE A 473 -0.43 -20.02 -16.86
CA ILE A 473 -1.59 -20.90 -17.09
C ILE A 473 -1.65 -22.08 -16.11
N ASP A 474 -0.51 -22.51 -15.58
CA ASP A 474 -0.41 -23.67 -14.68
C ASP A 474 -0.57 -23.31 -13.21
N ILE A 475 -0.39 -22.04 -12.84
CA ILE A 475 -0.42 -21.59 -11.43
C ILE A 475 -1.78 -21.85 -10.77
N PRO A 476 -2.95 -21.63 -11.40
CA PRO A 476 -4.23 -21.96 -10.76
C PRO A 476 -4.32 -23.44 -10.38
N GLN A 477 -3.88 -24.35 -11.24
CA GLN A 477 -3.88 -25.78 -10.93
C GLN A 477 -2.84 -26.14 -9.86
N PHE A 478 -1.66 -25.51 -9.85
CA PHE A 478 -0.67 -25.65 -8.77
C PHE A 478 -1.28 -25.32 -7.40
N ILE A 479 -2.05 -24.22 -7.29
CA ILE A 479 -2.70 -23.82 -6.03
C ILE A 479 -3.79 -24.82 -5.63
N VAL A 480 -4.56 -25.34 -6.59
CA VAL A 480 -5.56 -26.39 -6.33
C VAL A 480 -4.89 -27.67 -5.82
N ASP A 481 -3.81 -28.12 -6.47
CA ASP A 481 -3.08 -29.32 -6.07
C ASP A 481 -2.47 -29.15 -4.66
N LEU A 482 -1.94 -27.96 -4.37
CA LEU A 482 -1.42 -27.59 -3.04
C LEU A 482 -2.53 -27.69 -1.98
N GLY A 483 -3.68 -27.07 -2.22
CA GLY A 483 -4.82 -27.12 -1.30
C GLY A 483 -5.27 -28.55 -1.00
N LYS A 484 -5.38 -29.39 -2.02
CA LYS A 484 -5.73 -30.83 -1.87
C LYS A 484 -4.70 -31.59 -1.03
N SER A 485 -3.40 -31.36 -1.25
CA SER A 485 -2.34 -32.02 -0.48
C SER A 485 -2.41 -31.65 1.00
N ILE A 486 -2.65 -30.38 1.31
CA ILE A 486 -2.75 -29.90 2.69
C ILE A 486 -4.03 -30.41 3.36
N GLU A 487 -5.17 -30.33 2.68
CA GLU A 487 -6.46 -30.78 3.20
C GLU A 487 -6.46 -32.27 3.52
N ALA A 488 -5.80 -33.09 2.70
CA ALA A 488 -5.66 -34.54 2.92
C ALA A 488 -4.97 -34.88 4.26
N THR A 489 -4.09 -33.97 4.75
CA THR A 489 -3.40 -34.11 6.04
C THR A 489 -4.14 -33.41 7.18
N LYS A 490 -5.26 -32.72 6.91
CA LYS A 490 -6.02 -31.90 7.87
C LYS A 490 -5.14 -30.84 8.56
N SER A 491 -4.16 -30.29 7.84
CA SER A 491 -3.20 -29.32 8.33
C SER A 491 -3.51 -27.91 7.80
N THR A 492 -2.74 -26.92 8.25
CA THR A 492 -2.68 -25.58 7.64
C THR A 492 -1.43 -25.48 6.78
N PHE A 493 -1.40 -24.54 5.82
CA PHE A 493 -0.21 -24.30 5.01
C PHE A 493 1.03 -24.02 5.88
N ALA A 494 0.86 -23.24 6.94
CA ALA A 494 1.97 -22.86 7.82
C ALA A 494 2.64 -24.08 8.49
N ALA A 495 1.86 -25.05 8.96
CA ALA A 495 2.38 -26.27 9.54
C ALA A 495 2.87 -27.24 8.45
N TRP A 496 2.03 -27.46 7.42
CA TRP A 496 2.28 -28.43 6.37
C TRP A 496 3.58 -28.18 5.58
N GLN A 497 3.88 -26.93 5.23
CA GLN A 497 5.12 -26.60 4.51
C GLN A 497 6.41 -26.94 5.29
N VAL A 498 6.31 -27.11 6.62
CA VAL A 498 7.42 -27.51 7.49
C VAL A 498 7.45 -29.02 7.68
N GLU A 499 6.30 -29.63 7.97
CA GLU A 499 6.16 -31.05 8.26
C GLU A 499 6.29 -31.91 6.99
N HIS A 500 5.87 -31.39 5.83
CA HIS A 500 5.88 -32.05 4.52
C HIS A 500 6.76 -31.31 3.50
N ALA A 501 7.94 -30.83 3.93
CA ALA A 501 8.82 -30.02 3.10
C ALA A 501 9.24 -30.71 1.78
N ASP A 502 9.44 -32.02 1.82
CA ASP A 502 9.82 -32.81 0.63
C ASP A 502 8.65 -32.94 -0.34
N GLU A 503 7.43 -33.16 0.15
CA GLU A 503 6.20 -33.19 -0.68
C GLU A 503 5.95 -31.84 -1.32
N PHE A 504 6.17 -30.75 -0.56
CA PHE A 504 6.04 -29.40 -1.08
C PHE A 504 7.07 -29.12 -2.18
N GLN A 505 8.32 -29.59 -1.99
CA GLN A 505 9.34 -29.47 -3.05
C GLN A 505 8.97 -30.27 -4.31
N GLN A 506 8.51 -31.52 -4.15
CA GLN A 506 8.08 -32.36 -5.28
C GLN A 506 6.89 -31.72 -6.03
N LEU A 507 5.94 -31.10 -5.30
CA LEU A 507 4.84 -30.38 -5.92
C LEU A 507 5.34 -29.18 -6.73
N ILE A 508 6.28 -28.40 -6.20
CA ILE A 508 6.90 -27.28 -6.92
C ILE A 508 7.61 -27.77 -8.18
N ASP A 509 8.45 -28.82 -8.06
CA ASP A 509 9.23 -29.39 -9.16
C ASP A 509 8.37 -29.89 -10.31
N LYS A 510 7.13 -30.34 -10.03
CA LYS A 510 6.14 -30.73 -11.05
C LYS A 510 5.75 -29.56 -11.98
N TYR A 511 5.80 -28.31 -11.49
CA TYR A 511 5.33 -27.13 -12.22
C TYR A 511 6.47 -26.19 -12.69
N VAL A 512 7.69 -26.35 -12.13
CA VAL A 512 8.89 -25.60 -12.53
C VAL A 512 9.56 -26.31 -13.72
#